data_f5428989af45a06d548697f85dee036d
#
_entry.id   f5428989af45a06d548697f85dee036d
#
_cell.length_a   1.000
_cell.length_b   1.000
_cell.length_c   1.000
_cell.angle_alpha   90.00
_cell.angle_beta   90.00
_cell.angle_gamma   90.00
#
_symmetry.space_group_name_H-M   'P 1'
#
loop_
_entity.id
_entity.type
_entity.pdbx_description
1 polymer ?
#
loop_
_entity_poly.entity_id
_entity_poly.type
_entity_poly.pdbx_seq_one_letter_code
_entity_poly.pdbx_strand_id
1 'polypeptide(L)'
;MKRMTNNRCLSLYVHAPFCRSKCPYCAFYSFAPRSGQMERWLACLAAELETIKSGLGEGESFSTVYIGGGTPSYLPLALWRKLLGARGKVPREPACEFTVEANPESVDEEKLALWKDFGVTRVSVGVQSLDDRELKTMARPHDSAQALRILELCMKKGF
;
A
#
# COMPACT_ATOMS: atom_id res chain seq x y z
N MET A 1 38.41 -17.34 7.81
CA MET A 1 37.08 -17.95 7.60
C MET A 1 36.14 -16.80 7.14
N LYS A 2 35.78 -16.78 5.84
CA LYS A 2 34.74 -15.88 5.35
C LYS A 2 33.40 -16.35 5.94
N ARG A 3 32.79 -15.56 6.84
CA ARG A 3 31.39 -15.77 7.22
C ARG A 3 30.55 -15.74 5.95
N MET A 4 29.93 -16.87 5.63
CA MET A 4 28.88 -16.88 4.61
C MET A 4 27.76 -15.96 5.15
N THR A 5 27.65 -14.76 4.59
CA THR A 5 26.49 -13.90 4.82
C THR A 5 25.30 -14.65 4.21
N ASN A 6 24.45 -15.18 5.09
CA ASN A 6 23.20 -15.81 4.69
C ASN A 6 22.28 -14.66 4.24
N ASN A 7 22.38 -14.28 2.96
CA ASN A 7 21.60 -13.20 2.37
C ASN A 7 20.15 -13.70 2.28
N ARG A 8 19.39 -13.56 3.37
CA ARG A 8 17.96 -13.89 3.37
C ARG A 8 17.23 -12.85 2.53
N CYS A 9 16.54 -13.30 1.51
CA CYS A 9 15.61 -12.49 0.75
C CYS A 9 14.37 -12.26 1.61
N LEU A 10 14.24 -11.09 2.21
CA LEU A 10 13.13 -10.74 3.10
C LEU A 10 12.05 -9.97 2.33
N SER A 11 10.80 -10.22 2.69
CA SER A 11 9.64 -9.50 2.17
C SER A 11 8.87 -8.86 3.33
N LEU A 12 8.45 -7.61 3.17
CA LEU A 12 7.62 -6.89 4.14
C LEU A 12 6.20 -6.75 3.60
N TYR A 13 5.23 -7.32 4.30
CA TYR A 13 3.82 -7.07 4.06
C TYR A 13 3.24 -6.19 5.16
N VAL A 14 2.59 -5.10 4.76
CA VAL A 14 1.86 -4.20 5.65
C VAL A 14 0.38 -4.30 5.35
N HIS A 15 -0.41 -4.73 6.33
CA HIS A 15 -1.86 -4.84 6.19
C HIS A 15 -2.56 -3.55 6.65
N ALA A 16 -3.19 -2.82 5.72
CA ALA A 16 -4.04 -1.67 6.01
C ALA A 16 -5.52 -2.11 5.92
N PRO A 17 -6.20 -2.41 7.04
CA PRO A 17 -7.52 -3.07 7.02
C PRO A 17 -8.69 -2.13 6.70
N PHE A 18 -8.44 -0.94 6.21
CA PHE A 18 -9.44 0.11 6.05
C PHE A 18 -10.03 0.15 4.66
N CYS A 19 -11.36 0.15 4.57
CA CYS A 19 -12.13 0.42 3.36
C CYS A 19 -13.15 1.53 3.63
N ARG A 20 -13.57 2.25 2.60
CA ARG A 20 -14.72 3.16 2.70
C ARG A 20 -16.00 2.39 3.05
N SER A 21 -16.18 1.23 2.42
CA SER A 21 -17.28 0.30 2.64
C SER A 21 -16.83 -1.12 2.29
N LYS A 22 -17.51 -2.13 2.83
CA LYS A 22 -17.24 -3.54 2.53
C LYS A 22 -17.98 -3.93 1.26
N CYS A 23 -17.25 -4.37 0.24
CA CYS A 23 -17.85 -4.94 -0.97
C CYS A 23 -18.49 -6.31 -0.65
N PRO A 24 -19.69 -6.64 -1.21
CA PRO A 24 -20.41 -7.84 -0.87
C PRO A 24 -19.69 -9.15 -1.24
N TYR A 25 -18.76 -9.11 -2.21
CA TYR A 25 -17.97 -10.26 -2.64
C TYR A 25 -16.62 -10.40 -1.91
N CYS A 26 -16.22 -9.40 -1.09
CA CYS A 26 -14.85 -9.34 -0.56
C CYS A 26 -14.71 -10.19 0.71
N ALA A 27 -13.82 -11.18 0.67
CA ALA A 27 -13.47 -12.03 1.81
C ALA A 27 -12.26 -11.51 2.62
N PHE A 28 -11.55 -10.48 2.16
CA PHE A 28 -10.39 -9.93 2.88
C PHE A 28 -10.80 -9.32 4.21
N TYR A 29 -9.90 -9.43 5.19
CA TYR A 29 -10.08 -8.76 6.47
C TYR A 29 -10.01 -7.25 6.29
N SER A 30 -11.17 -6.60 6.32
CA SER A 30 -11.28 -5.15 6.14
C SER A 30 -12.58 -4.63 6.74
N PHE A 31 -12.58 -3.36 7.14
CA PHE A 31 -13.74 -2.68 7.73
C PHE A 31 -13.70 -1.17 7.50
N ALA A 32 -14.86 -0.52 7.64
CA ALA A 32 -14.95 0.94 7.65
C ALA A 32 -14.40 1.47 8.99
N PRO A 33 -13.40 2.37 9.00
CA PRO A 33 -12.78 2.83 10.23
C PRO A 33 -13.69 3.75 11.03
N ARG A 34 -13.63 3.65 12.35
CA ARG A 34 -14.16 4.63 13.28
C ARG A 34 -13.15 5.77 13.49
N SER A 35 -13.59 6.89 14.03
CA SER A 35 -12.73 8.04 14.35
C SER A 35 -11.50 7.61 15.17
N GLY A 36 -10.31 8.07 14.75
CA GLY A 36 -9.04 7.80 15.40
C GLY A 36 -8.48 6.37 15.23
N GLN A 37 -9.17 5.46 14.53
CA GLN A 37 -8.67 4.09 14.33
C GLN A 37 -7.48 4.02 13.38
N MET A 38 -7.47 4.81 12.32
CA MET A 38 -6.35 4.86 11.39
C MET A 38 -5.07 5.37 12.07
N GLU A 39 -5.20 6.40 12.90
CA GLU A 39 -4.09 6.98 13.67
C GLU A 39 -3.53 5.97 14.68
N ARG A 40 -4.40 5.27 15.42
CA ARG A 40 -3.96 4.22 16.35
C ARG A 40 -3.28 3.05 15.63
N TRP A 41 -3.86 2.59 14.54
CA TRP A 41 -3.25 1.55 13.69
C TRP A 41 -1.84 1.98 13.24
N LEU A 42 -1.70 3.22 12.77
CA LEU A 42 -0.41 3.72 12.31
C LEU A 42 0.62 3.81 13.46
N ALA A 43 0.20 4.20 14.66
CA ALA A 43 1.08 4.22 15.83
C ALA A 43 1.56 2.80 16.21
N CYS A 44 0.66 1.81 16.20
CA CYS A 44 1.04 0.41 16.43
C CYS A 44 1.97 -0.12 15.34
N LEU A 45 1.67 0.14 14.07
CA LEU A 45 2.51 -0.26 12.95
C LEU A 45 3.91 0.37 13.03
N ALA A 46 4.01 1.65 13.41
CA ALA A 46 5.31 2.30 13.58
C ALA A 46 6.17 1.62 14.66
N ALA A 47 5.57 1.22 15.79
CA ALA A 47 6.25 0.46 16.83
C ALA A 47 6.66 -0.94 16.36
N GLU A 48 5.80 -1.62 15.60
CA GLU A 48 6.10 -2.92 15.01
C GLU A 48 7.27 -2.84 14.02
N LEU A 49 7.30 -1.83 13.16
CA LEU A 49 8.39 -1.60 12.21
C LEU A 49 9.74 -1.33 12.92
N GLU A 50 9.74 -0.62 14.04
CA GLU A 50 10.97 -0.45 14.86
C GLU A 50 11.42 -1.79 15.49
N THR A 51 10.47 -2.64 15.93
CA THR A 51 10.78 -3.98 16.45
C THR A 51 11.37 -4.86 15.34
N ILE A 52 10.75 -4.87 14.16
CA ILE A 52 11.26 -5.61 12.98
C ILE A 52 12.68 -5.15 12.67
N LYS A 53 12.90 -3.83 12.57
CA LYS A 53 14.22 -3.26 12.29
C LYS A 53 15.27 -3.69 13.30
N SER A 54 14.92 -3.68 14.59
CA SER A 54 15.83 -4.08 15.67
C SER A 54 16.15 -5.58 15.64
N GLY A 55 15.27 -6.40 15.05
CA GLY A 55 15.47 -7.85 14.92
C GLY A 55 16.22 -8.27 13.65
N LEU A 56 16.49 -7.34 12.72
CA LEU A 56 17.27 -7.66 11.52
C LEU A 56 18.75 -7.88 11.86
N GLY A 57 19.33 -8.89 11.22
CA GLY A 57 20.76 -9.13 11.24
C GLY A 57 21.56 -8.07 10.47
N GLU A 58 22.87 -8.04 10.70
CA GLU A 58 23.76 -7.15 9.97
C GLU A 58 23.72 -7.44 8.46
N GLY A 59 23.41 -6.41 7.65
CA GLY A 59 23.28 -6.51 6.20
C GLY A 59 21.94 -7.09 5.71
N GLU A 60 21.01 -7.48 6.57
CA GLU A 60 19.66 -7.88 6.15
C GLU A 60 18.84 -6.68 5.71
N SER A 61 18.12 -6.85 4.59
CA SER A 61 17.27 -5.82 4.01
C SER A 61 16.10 -6.46 3.26
N PHE A 62 15.05 -5.68 3.00
CA PHE A 62 13.88 -6.16 2.27
C PHE A 62 14.06 -5.99 0.75
N SER A 63 13.86 -7.09 0.01
CA SER A 63 13.82 -7.12 -1.46
C SER A 63 12.45 -6.74 -2.00
N THR A 64 11.39 -6.95 -1.21
CA THR A 64 10.03 -6.53 -1.57
C THR A 64 9.32 -5.89 -0.39
N VAL A 65 8.50 -4.88 -0.69
CA VAL A 65 7.56 -4.26 0.24
C VAL A 65 6.18 -4.24 -0.41
N TYR A 66 5.17 -4.70 0.30
CA TYR A 66 3.80 -4.72 -0.18
C TYR A 66 2.87 -4.11 0.88
N ILE A 67 2.18 -3.04 0.52
CA ILE A 67 1.13 -2.44 1.37
C ILE A 67 -0.22 -2.77 0.74
N GLY A 68 -0.97 -3.65 1.39
CA GLY A 68 -2.25 -4.17 0.91
C GLY A 68 -3.29 -4.31 2.01
N GLY A 69 -4.33 -5.09 1.73
CA GLY A 69 -5.37 -5.46 2.70
C GLY A 69 -6.77 -5.02 2.33
N GLY A 70 -7.31 -3.98 2.95
CA GLY A 70 -8.58 -3.37 2.59
C GLY A 70 -8.41 -2.47 1.37
N THR A 71 -8.09 -1.23 1.61
CA THR A 71 -7.81 -0.23 0.57
C THR A 71 -6.75 0.74 1.10
N PRO A 72 -5.46 0.44 0.95
CA PRO A 72 -4.40 1.32 1.45
C PRO A 72 -4.52 2.75 0.94
N SER A 73 -4.90 2.94 -0.33
CA SER A 73 -5.12 4.26 -0.92
C SER A 73 -6.22 5.09 -0.23
N TYR A 74 -7.09 4.45 0.58
CA TYR A 74 -8.12 5.14 1.36
C TYR A 74 -7.54 5.95 2.54
N LEU A 75 -6.31 5.63 2.99
CA LEU A 75 -5.63 6.41 4.01
C LEU A 75 -5.48 7.88 3.56
N PRO A 76 -5.77 8.85 4.45
CA PRO A 76 -5.50 10.26 4.20
C PRO A 76 -4.03 10.52 3.90
N LEU A 77 -3.75 11.51 3.06
CA LEU A 77 -2.38 11.86 2.66
C LEU A 77 -1.46 12.14 3.86
N ALA A 78 -1.98 12.79 4.91
CA ALA A 78 -1.23 13.05 6.13
C ALA A 78 -0.77 11.76 6.85
N LEU A 79 -1.61 10.72 6.85
CA LEU A 79 -1.25 9.41 7.40
C LEU A 79 -0.29 8.67 6.48
N TRP A 80 -0.44 8.81 5.15
CA TRP A 80 0.53 8.28 4.19
C TRP A 80 1.93 8.86 4.42
N ARG A 81 2.07 10.18 4.60
CA ARG A 81 3.36 10.82 4.92
C ARG A 81 4.01 10.22 6.18
N LYS A 82 3.21 10.02 7.25
CA LYS A 82 3.68 9.40 8.49
C LYS A 82 4.08 7.94 8.30
N LEU A 83 3.26 7.14 7.59
CA LEU A 83 3.52 5.74 7.30
C LEU A 83 4.83 5.56 6.51
N LEU A 84 4.98 6.32 5.44
CA LEU A 84 6.19 6.27 4.60
C LEU A 84 7.43 6.74 5.37
N GLY A 85 7.29 7.75 6.24
CA GLY A 85 8.36 8.19 7.14
C GLY A 85 8.78 7.11 8.15
N ALA A 86 7.83 6.44 8.77
CA ALA A 86 8.10 5.32 9.68
C ALA A 86 8.74 4.14 8.94
N ARG A 87 8.17 3.74 7.79
CA ARG A 87 8.73 2.66 6.97
C ARG A 87 10.12 2.99 6.41
N GLY A 88 10.42 4.28 6.13
CA GLY A 88 11.72 4.73 5.63
C GLY A 88 12.90 4.37 6.55
N LYS A 89 12.62 4.00 7.81
CA LYS A 89 13.62 3.52 8.77
C LYS A 89 13.97 2.04 8.58
N VAL A 90 13.22 1.28 7.79
CA VAL A 90 13.43 -0.14 7.53
C VAL A 90 14.33 -0.29 6.31
N PRO A 91 15.45 -1.04 6.40
CA PRO A 91 16.42 -1.18 5.31
C PRO A 91 15.81 -1.91 4.11
N ARG A 92 16.11 -1.42 2.91
CA ARG A 92 15.66 -1.98 1.63
C ARG A 92 16.84 -2.16 0.68
N GLU A 93 16.72 -3.18 -0.17
CA GLU A 93 17.63 -3.31 -1.31
C GLU A 93 17.43 -2.17 -2.32
N PRO A 94 18.48 -1.79 -3.06
CA PRO A 94 18.35 -0.76 -4.11
C PRO A 94 17.28 -1.09 -5.15
N ALA A 95 17.14 -2.37 -5.52
CA ALA A 95 16.15 -2.88 -6.49
C ALA A 95 14.85 -3.38 -5.83
N CYS A 96 14.53 -2.94 -4.61
CA CYS A 96 13.34 -3.37 -3.89
C CYS A 96 12.06 -3.05 -4.67
N GLU A 97 11.27 -4.08 -4.98
CA GLU A 97 9.92 -3.87 -5.49
C GLU A 97 9.02 -3.36 -4.34
N PHE A 98 8.45 -2.18 -4.52
CA PHE A 98 7.54 -1.60 -3.55
C PHE A 98 6.15 -1.42 -4.17
N THR A 99 5.20 -2.26 -3.75
CA THR A 99 3.82 -2.25 -4.24
C THR A 99 2.87 -1.61 -3.23
N VAL A 100 1.92 -0.83 -3.74
CA VAL A 100 0.78 -0.29 -3.00
C VAL A 100 -0.52 -0.69 -3.70
N GLU A 101 -1.47 -1.27 -2.95
CA GLU A 101 -2.84 -1.49 -3.44
C GLU A 101 -3.65 -0.20 -3.39
N ALA A 102 -4.46 -0.01 -4.42
CA ALA A 102 -5.26 1.18 -4.60
C ALA A 102 -6.62 0.90 -5.25
N ASN A 103 -7.60 1.72 -4.96
CA ASN A 103 -8.85 1.76 -5.71
C ASN A 103 -8.97 3.08 -6.47
N PRO A 104 -9.60 3.09 -7.67
CA PRO A 104 -9.70 4.27 -8.52
C PRO A 104 -10.27 5.50 -7.80
N GLU A 105 -11.27 5.31 -6.93
CA GLU A 105 -11.95 6.38 -6.20
C GLU A 105 -11.13 7.00 -5.06
N SER A 106 -9.99 6.40 -4.70
CA SER A 106 -9.20 6.82 -3.53
C SER A 106 -7.77 7.24 -3.88
N VAL A 107 -7.45 7.28 -5.17
CA VAL A 107 -6.16 7.74 -5.70
C VAL A 107 -6.32 9.09 -6.38
N ASP A 108 -5.36 9.95 -6.15
CA ASP A 108 -5.19 11.25 -6.81
C ASP A 108 -3.73 11.48 -7.18
N GLU A 109 -3.48 12.57 -7.90
CA GLU A 109 -2.15 12.95 -8.36
C GLU A 109 -1.18 13.19 -7.20
N GLU A 110 -1.66 13.75 -6.09
CA GLU A 110 -0.83 14.09 -4.93
C GLU A 110 -0.36 12.83 -4.21
N LYS A 111 -1.22 11.81 -4.07
CA LYS A 111 -0.84 10.51 -3.51
C LYS A 111 0.17 9.78 -4.40
N LEU A 112 -0.06 9.79 -5.72
CA LEU A 112 0.88 9.16 -6.66
C LEU A 112 2.25 9.83 -6.62
N ALA A 113 2.31 11.16 -6.59
CA ALA A 113 3.55 11.90 -6.43
C ALA A 113 4.27 11.53 -5.13
N LEU A 114 3.54 11.54 -4.00
CA LEU A 114 4.08 11.15 -2.71
C LEU A 114 4.63 9.71 -2.72
N TRP A 115 3.89 8.76 -3.29
CA TRP A 115 4.35 7.37 -3.36
C TRP A 115 5.62 7.24 -4.21
N LYS A 116 5.70 7.96 -5.33
CA LYS A 116 6.89 7.97 -6.19
C LYS A 116 8.11 8.51 -5.46
N ASP A 117 7.97 9.65 -4.77
CA ASP A 117 9.04 10.28 -3.99
C ASP A 117 9.59 9.34 -2.91
N PHE A 118 8.75 8.49 -2.34
CA PHE A 118 9.15 7.48 -1.34
C PHE A 118 9.56 6.13 -1.93
N GLY A 119 9.65 6.03 -3.26
CA GLY A 119 10.19 4.87 -3.97
C GLY A 119 9.21 3.71 -4.11
N VAL A 120 7.90 3.99 -4.16
CA VAL A 120 6.92 3.01 -4.66
C VAL A 120 7.21 2.78 -6.14
N THR A 121 7.31 1.50 -6.53
CA THR A 121 7.64 1.09 -7.89
C THR A 121 6.43 0.55 -8.65
N ARG A 122 5.40 0.11 -7.92
CA ARG A 122 4.20 -0.51 -8.49
C ARG A 122 2.93 -0.08 -7.75
N VAL A 123 1.89 0.22 -8.49
CA VAL A 123 0.53 0.44 -7.97
C VAL A 123 -0.38 -0.66 -8.49
N SER A 124 -1.02 -1.40 -7.58
CA SER A 124 -2.01 -2.43 -7.89
C SER A 124 -3.40 -1.83 -7.81
N VAL A 125 -4.04 -1.56 -8.94
CA VAL A 125 -5.33 -0.86 -8.98
C VAL A 125 -6.49 -1.84 -9.09
N GLY A 126 -7.41 -1.78 -8.12
CA GLY A 126 -8.62 -2.60 -8.07
C GLY A 126 -9.71 -2.09 -9.01
N VAL A 127 -9.52 -2.25 -10.32
CA VAL A 127 -10.49 -1.86 -11.37
C VAL A 127 -11.73 -2.75 -11.35
N GLN A 128 -11.55 -4.05 -11.20
CA GLN A 128 -12.52 -5.15 -11.17
C GLN A 128 -13.22 -5.39 -12.52
N SER A 129 -13.79 -4.38 -13.18
CA SER A 129 -14.41 -4.45 -14.49
C SER A 129 -14.34 -3.09 -15.20
N LEU A 130 -14.52 -3.10 -16.53
CA LEU A 130 -14.75 -1.91 -17.36
C LEU A 130 -16.21 -1.83 -17.86
N ASP A 131 -17.10 -2.71 -17.40
CA ASP A 131 -18.55 -2.60 -17.58
C ASP A 131 -19.20 -1.98 -16.34
N ASP A 132 -19.82 -0.82 -16.48
CA ASP A 132 -20.44 -0.08 -15.37
C ASP A 132 -21.60 -0.83 -14.72
N ARG A 133 -22.27 -1.75 -15.43
CA ARG A 133 -23.33 -2.61 -14.85
C ARG A 133 -22.73 -3.64 -13.91
N GLU A 134 -21.58 -4.23 -14.27
CA GLU A 134 -20.85 -5.15 -13.41
C GLU A 134 -20.32 -4.42 -12.17
N LEU A 135 -19.74 -3.23 -12.37
CA LEU A 135 -19.26 -2.41 -11.23
C LEU A 135 -20.39 -2.08 -10.25
N LYS A 136 -21.59 -1.74 -10.74
CA LYS A 136 -22.78 -1.53 -9.88
C LYS A 136 -23.18 -2.80 -9.14
N THR A 137 -23.19 -3.95 -9.81
CA THR A 137 -23.53 -5.26 -9.20
C THR A 137 -22.53 -5.60 -8.08
N MET A 138 -21.25 -5.27 -8.27
CA MET A 138 -20.19 -5.45 -7.28
C MET A 138 -20.17 -4.36 -6.20
N ALA A 139 -21.12 -3.40 -6.23
CA ALA A 139 -21.16 -2.24 -5.35
C ALA A 139 -19.85 -1.42 -5.35
N ARG A 140 -19.23 -1.28 -6.53
CA ARG A 140 -18.03 -0.44 -6.68
C ARG A 140 -18.43 1.04 -6.73
N PRO A 141 -17.70 1.93 -6.01
CA PRO A 141 -18.00 3.35 -5.99
C PRO A 141 -17.45 4.13 -7.19
N HIS A 142 -16.59 3.52 -8.02
CA HIS A 142 -16.05 4.11 -9.24
C HIS A 142 -16.75 3.56 -10.49
N ASP A 143 -16.65 4.27 -11.59
CA ASP A 143 -17.05 3.86 -12.93
C ASP A 143 -15.83 3.51 -13.82
N SER A 144 -16.10 2.96 -14.99
CA SER A 144 -15.07 2.57 -15.97
C SER A 144 -14.22 3.77 -16.41
N ALA A 145 -14.84 4.93 -16.60
CA ALA A 145 -14.13 6.16 -17.00
C ALA A 145 -13.16 6.63 -15.90
N GLN A 146 -13.55 6.56 -14.65
CA GLN A 146 -12.66 6.88 -13.52
C GLN A 146 -11.51 5.88 -13.42
N ALA A 147 -11.79 4.59 -13.59
CA ALA A 147 -10.75 3.55 -13.61
C ALA A 147 -9.70 3.83 -14.68
N LEU A 148 -10.12 4.10 -15.93
CA LEU A 148 -9.21 4.41 -17.03
C LEU A 148 -8.38 5.67 -16.77
N ARG A 149 -9.00 6.75 -16.28
CA ARG A 149 -8.27 7.99 -15.92
C ARG A 149 -7.17 7.74 -14.90
N ILE A 150 -7.44 6.91 -13.87
CA ILE A 150 -6.43 6.60 -12.85
C ILE A 150 -5.32 5.72 -13.40
N LEU A 151 -5.62 4.74 -14.25
CA LEU A 151 -4.59 3.94 -14.91
C LEU A 151 -3.67 4.81 -15.79
N GLU A 152 -4.24 5.71 -16.60
CA GLU A 152 -3.47 6.67 -17.40
C GLU A 152 -2.60 7.57 -16.52
N LEU A 153 -3.15 8.04 -15.40
CA LEU A 153 -2.40 8.88 -14.45
C LEU A 153 -1.24 8.10 -13.82
N CYS A 154 -1.44 6.84 -13.43
CA CYS A 154 -0.37 5.98 -12.92
C CYS A 154 0.74 5.81 -13.96
N MET A 155 0.40 5.50 -15.22
CA MET A 155 1.38 5.37 -16.31
C MET A 155 2.12 6.68 -16.57
N LYS A 156 1.42 7.82 -16.59
CA LYS A 156 2.03 9.15 -16.76
C LYS A 156 3.00 9.50 -15.64
N LYS A 157 2.77 9.01 -14.42
CA LYS A 157 3.67 9.16 -13.26
C LYS A 157 4.79 8.12 -13.21
N GLY A 158 4.85 7.20 -14.19
CA GLY A 158 5.93 6.22 -14.33
C GLY A 158 5.79 5.00 -13.40
N PHE A 159 4.56 4.59 -13.11
CA PHE A 159 4.24 3.31 -12.46
C PHE A 159 3.96 2.23 -13.49
#